data_34d98c7173c76dc01bbebe5f836ca03f
#
_entry.id   34d98c7173c76dc01bbebe5f836ca03f
#
_cell.length_a   1.000
_cell.length_b   1.000
_cell.length_c   1.000
_cell.angle_alpha   90.00
_cell.angle_beta   90.00
_cell.angle_gamma   90.00
#
_symmetry.space_group_name_H-M   'P 1'
#
loop_
_entity.id
_entity.type
_entity.pdbx_description
1 polymer ?
#
loop_
_entity_poly.entity_id
_entity_poly.type
_entity_poly.pdbx_seq_one_letter_code
_entity_poly.pdbx_strand_id
1 'polypeptide(L)'
;TTSTDGGSKGSDGPKGTITAGVAYETTDYGPITTSALGMGANWQVLEGLYRFNMADYSVSPALAAGDPEKISDTEYEVKLRDGAKFSDGTPVTAADFVASYERATSEKSIYRQFFTFVDSVEAKDDNTITIKLKHPFSNLKERFVNVRVVPASMDEDSLKAKPIGTGPYKYENITATEITAVPNENYTGNEPAKVATLKWQSLKDDSARLAAAIGGTIDVMEAVPASAQDQLKGAGWNVESKPGYGNPFLMFNTQKAPFDKPEVRRAILKAIDKQKLINSSLEGQAVEATSFLPEANPAYKKPSTDLSYDKDAATKLLSDAGVSGLEVNLVTTDHPWVLSLVPQIKSD
;
A
#
# COMPACT_ATOMS: atom_id res chain seq x y z
N THR A 1 20.13 -40.46 -44.76
CA THR A 1 18.88 -39.74 -44.54
C THR A 1 18.91 -39.13 -43.15
N THR A 2 19.39 -37.91 -43.07
CA THR A 2 19.45 -37.08 -41.85
C THR A 2 18.10 -36.39 -41.67
N SER A 3 17.40 -36.78 -40.63
CA SER A 3 16.18 -36.06 -40.15
C SER A 3 16.65 -34.87 -39.34
N THR A 4 16.43 -33.68 -39.84
CA THR A 4 16.51 -32.43 -39.08
C THR A 4 15.23 -32.28 -38.29
N ASP A 5 15.33 -32.52 -36.99
CA ASP A 5 14.28 -32.24 -36.02
C ASP A 5 14.22 -30.71 -35.80
N GLY A 6 13.23 -30.10 -36.41
CA GLY A 6 12.91 -28.69 -36.25
C GLY A 6 12.16 -28.47 -34.94
N GLY A 7 12.90 -28.27 -33.85
CA GLY A 7 12.32 -27.87 -32.59
C GLY A 7 11.52 -26.57 -32.72
N SER A 8 10.21 -26.68 -32.79
CA SER A 8 9.27 -25.59 -32.59
C SER A 8 9.50 -25.02 -31.21
N LYS A 9 10.08 -23.82 -31.11
CA LYS A 9 10.01 -23.00 -29.90
C LYS A 9 8.55 -22.60 -29.70
N GLY A 10 7.81 -23.44 -28.97
CA GLY A 10 6.50 -23.06 -28.48
C GLY A 10 6.63 -21.77 -27.67
N SER A 11 5.92 -20.74 -28.03
CA SER A 11 5.79 -19.53 -27.23
C SER A 11 5.17 -19.94 -25.89
N ASP A 12 5.96 -19.99 -24.83
CA ASP A 12 5.49 -20.19 -23.47
C ASP A 12 4.82 -18.88 -22.99
N GLY A 13 3.61 -18.63 -23.50
CA GLY A 13 2.77 -17.54 -23.01
C GLY A 13 2.30 -17.76 -21.57
N PRO A 14 1.65 -16.76 -20.96
CA PRO A 14 1.13 -16.88 -19.59
C PRO A 14 0.19 -18.09 -19.44
N LYS A 15 0.39 -18.89 -18.36
CA LYS A 15 -0.39 -20.10 -18.07
C LYS A 15 -0.87 -20.14 -16.64
N GLY A 16 -1.96 -20.87 -16.41
CA GLY A 16 -2.49 -21.15 -15.08
C GLY A 16 -3.25 -19.99 -14.45
N THR A 17 -3.74 -20.24 -13.25
CA THR A 17 -4.52 -19.28 -12.45
C THR A 17 -3.92 -19.21 -11.05
N ILE A 18 -3.82 -17.99 -10.52
CA ILE A 18 -3.56 -17.75 -9.10
C ILE A 18 -4.82 -17.12 -8.51
N THR A 19 -5.34 -17.73 -7.45
CA THR A 19 -6.49 -17.23 -6.69
C THR A 19 -6.04 -16.82 -5.30
N ALA A 20 -6.24 -15.54 -4.95
CA ALA A 20 -5.98 -15.00 -3.63
C ALA A 20 -7.27 -14.88 -2.82
N GLY A 21 -7.30 -15.43 -1.63
CA GLY A 21 -8.34 -15.16 -0.64
C GLY A 21 -7.96 -13.93 0.17
N VAL A 22 -8.78 -12.88 0.09
CA VAL A 22 -8.50 -11.57 0.71
C VAL A 22 -9.54 -11.20 1.76
N ALA A 23 -9.11 -10.44 2.77
CA ALA A 23 -9.94 -10.09 3.92
C ALA A 23 -10.85 -8.87 3.69
N TYR A 24 -10.82 -8.26 2.50
CA TYR A 24 -11.43 -6.97 2.23
C TYR A 24 -12.45 -7.04 1.09
N GLU A 25 -13.36 -6.08 1.11
CA GLU A 25 -14.31 -5.80 0.02
C GLU A 25 -14.19 -4.34 -0.37
N THR A 26 -14.47 -4.04 -1.64
CA THR A 26 -14.58 -2.67 -2.10
C THR A 26 -15.48 -2.56 -3.32
N THR A 27 -16.03 -1.38 -3.52
CA THR A 27 -16.72 -0.97 -4.75
C THR A 27 -15.95 0.14 -5.49
N ASP A 28 -14.78 0.49 -4.97
CA ASP A 28 -13.94 1.56 -5.52
C ASP A 28 -12.57 1.02 -5.93
N TYR A 29 -12.37 0.90 -7.23
CA TYR A 29 -11.11 0.53 -7.88
C TYR A 29 -10.42 1.72 -8.54
N GLY A 30 -10.91 2.93 -8.31
CA GLY A 30 -10.34 4.15 -8.89
C GLY A 30 -8.87 4.37 -8.51
N PRO A 31 -8.15 5.21 -9.27
CA PRO A 31 -6.72 5.43 -9.07
C PRO A 31 -6.36 6.12 -7.75
N ILE A 32 -7.34 6.72 -7.08
CA ILE A 32 -7.17 7.37 -5.75
C ILE A 32 -7.89 6.61 -4.64
N THR A 33 -8.30 5.36 -4.87
CA THR A 33 -8.93 4.53 -3.84
C THR A 33 -8.02 4.35 -2.62
N THR A 34 -8.62 4.31 -1.45
CA THR A 34 -7.94 3.99 -0.18
C THR A 34 -8.23 2.57 0.29
N SER A 35 -9.02 1.81 -0.46
CA SER A 35 -9.30 0.42 -0.18
C SER A 35 -8.06 -0.44 -0.36
N ALA A 36 -7.71 -1.25 0.64
CA ALA A 36 -6.59 -2.17 0.56
C ALA A 36 -6.73 -3.14 -0.62
N LEU A 37 -7.95 -3.66 -0.86
CA LEU A 37 -8.23 -4.53 -2.00
C LEU A 37 -8.09 -3.79 -3.33
N GLY A 38 -8.69 -2.60 -3.45
CA GLY A 38 -8.58 -1.79 -4.66
C GLY A 38 -7.13 -1.42 -4.99
N MET A 39 -6.36 -0.97 -3.99
CA MET A 39 -4.94 -0.66 -4.17
C MET A 39 -4.13 -1.90 -4.56
N GLY A 40 -4.35 -3.04 -3.90
CA GLY A 40 -3.63 -4.28 -4.16
C GLY A 40 -3.88 -4.84 -5.56
N ALA A 41 -5.13 -4.87 -6.00
CA ALA A 41 -5.50 -5.31 -7.35
C ALA A 41 -4.98 -4.33 -8.42
N ASN A 42 -5.11 -3.03 -8.19
CA ASN A 42 -4.60 -1.99 -9.08
C ASN A 42 -3.08 -2.06 -9.28
N TRP A 43 -2.34 -2.65 -8.34
CA TRP A 43 -0.88 -2.81 -8.48
C TRP A 43 -0.48 -3.58 -9.73
N GLN A 44 -1.35 -4.48 -10.20
CA GLN A 44 -1.15 -5.28 -11.40
C GLN A 44 -1.68 -4.61 -12.68
N VAL A 45 -2.58 -3.64 -12.53
CA VAL A 45 -3.38 -3.07 -13.64
C VAL A 45 -2.98 -1.63 -13.97
N LEU A 46 -2.69 -0.83 -12.95
CA LEU A 46 -2.37 0.59 -13.10
C LEU A 46 -0.89 0.85 -12.83
N GLU A 47 -0.21 1.49 -13.74
CA GLU A 47 1.14 2.00 -13.51
C GLU A 47 1.11 3.50 -13.18
N GLY A 48 2.12 3.95 -12.42
CA GLY A 48 2.52 5.36 -12.37
C GLY A 48 3.73 5.61 -13.28
N LEU A 49 4.33 6.77 -13.20
CA LEU A 49 5.64 7.01 -13.83
C LEU A 49 6.70 6.10 -13.24
N TYR A 50 6.63 5.88 -11.95
CA TYR A 50 7.52 5.03 -11.16
C TYR A 50 6.74 4.03 -10.35
N ARG A 51 7.39 2.96 -9.92
CA ARG A 51 6.81 1.92 -9.08
C ARG A 51 7.75 1.50 -7.96
N PHE A 52 7.20 1.03 -6.86
CA PHE A 52 7.93 0.32 -5.83
C PHE A 52 8.18 -1.13 -6.24
N ASN A 53 9.38 -1.62 -5.96
CA ASN A 53 9.64 -3.04 -5.84
C ASN A 53 9.23 -3.48 -4.41
N MET A 54 8.23 -4.34 -4.32
CA MET A 54 7.69 -4.77 -3.02
C MET A 54 8.64 -5.65 -2.22
N ALA A 55 9.71 -6.17 -2.82
CA ALA A 55 10.71 -6.97 -2.12
C ALA A 55 11.65 -6.12 -1.26
N ASP A 56 12.01 -4.92 -1.71
CA ASP A 56 13.02 -4.07 -1.08
C ASP A 56 12.62 -2.58 -0.99
N TYR A 57 11.43 -2.22 -1.46
CA TYR A 57 10.90 -0.86 -1.57
C TYR A 57 11.76 0.09 -2.42
N SER A 58 12.64 -0.43 -3.27
CA SER A 58 13.31 0.38 -4.27
C SER A 58 12.32 0.93 -5.29
N VAL A 59 12.66 2.06 -5.90
CA VAL A 59 11.81 2.73 -6.89
C VAL A 59 12.47 2.66 -8.26
N SER A 60 11.73 2.16 -9.23
CA SER A 60 12.16 2.03 -10.63
C SER A 60 11.19 2.68 -11.60
N PRO A 61 11.65 3.04 -12.82
CA PRO A 61 10.75 3.51 -13.86
C PRO A 61 9.69 2.46 -14.23
N ALA A 62 8.46 2.93 -14.49
CA ALA A 62 7.35 2.15 -15.03
C ALA A 62 6.89 2.77 -16.36
N LEU A 63 6.00 3.77 -16.34
CA LEU A 63 5.66 4.52 -17.56
C LEU A 63 6.74 5.52 -17.96
N ALA A 64 7.57 5.96 -17.02
CA ALA A 64 8.75 6.76 -17.36
C ALA A 64 9.78 5.93 -18.14
N ALA A 65 10.39 6.53 -19.14
CA ALA A 65 11.49 5.92 -19.90
C ALA A 65 12.78 5.78 -19.07
N GLY A 66 12.91 6.56 -18.00
CA GLY A 66 14.06 6.56 -17.11
C GLY A 66 13.83 7.47 -15.90
N ASP A 67 14.91 7.78 -15.19
CA ASP A 67 14.88 8.72 -14.08
C ASP A 67 14.52 10.13 -14.55
N PRO A 68 13.97 10.98 -13.66
CA PRO A 68 13.70 12.38 -13.98
C PRO A 68 14.98 13.08 -14.42
N GLU A 69 14.95 13.77 -15.57
CA GLU A 69 16.04 14.63 -16.00
C GLU A 69 16.01 15.93 -15.20
N LYS A 70 17.07 16.21 -14.48
CA LYS A 70 17.19 17.44 -13.69
C LYS A 70 17.56 18.61 -14.59
N ILE A 71 16.63 19.55 -14.76
CA ILE A 71 16.86 20.80 -15.50
C ILE A 71 17.46 21.86 -14.55
N SER A 72 16.95 21.93 -13.33
CA SER A 72 17.44 22.77 -12.25
C SER A 72 17.13 22.12 -10.89
N ASP A 73 17.46 22.78 -9.79
CA ASP A 73 17.13 22.28 -8.45
C ASP A 73 15.60 22.19 -8.19
N THR A 74 14.81 22.91 -8.99
CA THR A 74 13.34 22.98 -8.85
C THR A 74 12.59 22.65 -10.14
N GLU A 75 13.26 22.12 -11.16
CA GLU A 75 12.63 21.74 -12.41
C GLU A 75 13.18 20.41 -12.93
N TYR A 76 12.26 19.52 -13.29
CA TYR A 76 12.56 18.19 -13.83
C TYR A 76 11.72 17.92 -15.05
N GLU A 77 12.25 17.12 -15.97
CA GLU A 77 11.51 16.56 -17.09
C GLU A 77 11.48 15.03 -16.99
N VAL A 78 10.34 14.44 -17.34
CA VAL A 78 10.16 12.99 -17.39
C VAL A 78 9.62 12.62 -18.76
N LYS A 79 10.32 11.75 -19.47
CA LYS A 79 9.86 11.20 -20.75
C LYS A 79 9.06 9.92 -20.50
N LEU A 80 7.96 9.75 -21.23
CA LEU A 80 7.20 8.51 -21.23
C LEU A 80 7.94 7.42 -22.01
N ARG A 81 7.73 6.17 -21.60
CA ARG A 81 8.21 4.98 -22.31
C ARG A 81 7.64 4.95 -23.74
N ASP A 82 8.49 4.64 -24.70
CA ASP A 82 8.11 4.57 -26.11
C ASP A 82 6.97 3.57 -26.33
N GLY A 83 5.98 3.99 -27.11
CA GLY A 83 4.84 3.15 -27.51
C GLY A 83 3.92 2.75 -26.38
N ALA A 84 3.97 3.42 -25.20
CA ALA A 84 3.09 3.13 -24.07
C ALA A 84 1.60 3.25 -24.49
N LYS A 85 0.82 2.22 -24.15
CA LYS A 85 -0.62 2.13 -24.45
C LYS A 85 -1.40 1.72 -23.23
N PHE A 86 -2.63 2.20 -23.15
CA PHE A 86 -3.63 1.64 -22.25
C PHE A 86 -4.09 0.25 -22.76
N SER A 87 -4.74 -0.50 -21.89
CA SER A 87 -5.19 -1.85 -22.20
C SER A 87 -6.24 -1.92 -23.31
N ASP A 88 -6.88 -0.81 -23.64
CA ASP A 88 -7.79 -0.68 -24.80
C ASP A 88 -7.06 -0.35 -26.13
N GLY A 89 -5.75 -0.24 -26.11
CA GLY A 89 -4.91 0.05 -27.26
C GLY A 89 -4.69 1.54 -27.53
N THR A 90 -5.31 2.45 -26.79
CA THR A 90 -5.10 3.89 -26.96
C THR A 90 -3.73 4.31 -26.46
N PRO A 91 -3.03 5.23 -27.15
CA PRO A 91 -1.74 5.72 -26.70
C PRO A 91 -1.83 6.48 -25.37
N VAL A 92 -0.82 6.33 -24.53
CA VAL A 92 -0.64 7.16 -23.34
C VAL A 92 0.06 8.45 -23.73
N THR A 93 -0.45 9.57 -23.29
CA THR A 93 0.18 10.89 -23.49
C THR A 93 0.48 11.58 -22.17
N ALA A 94 1.35 12.58 -22.23
CA ALA A 94 1.64 13.42 -21.06
C ALA A 94 0.38 14.10 -20.49
N ALA A 95 -0.63 14.38 -21.32
CA ALA A 95 -1.91 14.91 -20.87
C ALA A 95 -2.67 13.93 -19.97
N ASP A 96 -2.57 12.62 -20.20
CA ASP A 96 -3.17 11.61 -19.34
C ASP A 96 -2.51 11.62 -17.94
N PHE A 97 -1.19 11.79 -17.91
CA PHE A 97 -0.48 11.94 -16.64
C PHE A 97 -0.88 13.21 -15.89
N VAL A 98 -0.95 14.34 -16.57
CA VAL A 98 -1.36 15.62 -15.95
C VAL A 98 -2.76 15.49 -15.34
N ALA A 99 -3.72 14.94 -16.08
CA ALA A 99 -5.07 14.70 -15.56
C ALA A 99 -5.09 13.74 -14.36
N SER A 100 -4.26 12.70 -14.39
CA SER A 100 -4.12 11.75 -13.29
C SER A 100 -3.47 12.39 -12.06
N TYR A 101 -2.49 13.27 -12.25
CA TYR A 101 -1.89 14.06 -11.19
C TYR A 101 -2.91 15.02 -10.55
N GLU A 102 -3.68 15.74 -11.37
CA GLU A 102 -4.75 16.64 -10.88
C GLU A 102 -5.78 15.87 -10.03
N ARG A 103 -6.13 14.66 -10.46
CA ARG A 103 -7.01 13.77 -9.68
C ARG A 103 -6.37 13.36 -8.37
N ALA A 104 -5.10 12.95 -8.37
CA ALA A 104 -4.37 12.54 -7.18
C ALA A 104 -4.15 13.68 -6.17
N THR A 105 -4.17 14.92 -6.65
CA THR A 105 -4.00 16.12 -5.81
C THR A 105 -5.31 16.89 -5.54
N SER A 106 -6.44 16.36 -5.97
CA SER A 106 -7.76 16.92 -5.73
C SER A 106 -8.12 16.92 -4.23
N GLU A 107 -9.09 17.74 -3.85
CA GLU A 107 -9.56 17.81 -2.46
C GLU A 107 -10.13 16.49 -1.91
N LYS A 108 -10.57 15.62 -2.80
CA LYS A 108 -11.09 14.27 -2.45
C LYS A 108 -10.00 13.25 -2.18
N SER A 109 -8.75 13.54 -2.53
CA SER A 109 -7.65 12.60 -2.46
C SER A 109 -6.80 12.79 -1.20
N ILE A 110 -6.57 11.69 -0.47
CA ILE A 110 -5.61 11.69 0.64
C ILE A 110 -4.17 11.88 0.16
N TYR A 111 -3.87 11.55 -1.11
CA TYR A 111 -2.54 11.69 -1.69
C TYR A 111 -2.12 13.15 -1.91
N ARG A 112 -3.05 14.10 -1.91
CA ARG A 112 -2.79 15.53 -2.07
C ARG A 112 -1.64 16.02 -1.17
N GLN A 113 -1.59 15.55 0.06
CA GLN A 113 -0.57 15.98 1.04
C GLN A 113 0.84 15.53 0.67
N PHE A 114 0.98 14.52 -0.19
CA PHE A 114 2.29 14.03 -0.64
C PHE A 114 2.94 14.94 -1.68
N PHE A 115 2.20 15.90 -2.25
CA PHE A 115 2.62 16.74 -3.36
C PHE A 115 2.67 18.24 -3.02
N THR A 116 2.69 18.60 -1.74
CA THR A 116 2.72 20.01 -1.29
C THR A 116 3.96 20.76 -1.75
N PHE A 117 5.04 20.05 -2.07
CA PHE A 117 6.29 20.58 -2.59
C PHE A 117 6.26 20.89 -4.11
N VAL A 118 5.25 20.39 -4.83
CA VAL A 118 5.09 20.60 -6.27
C VAL A 118 4.42 21.95 -6.52
N ASP A 119 4.98 22.71 -7.47
CA ASP A 119 4.40 23.95 -7.95
C ASP A 119 3.46 23.71 -9.14
N SER A 120 3.96 23.04 -10.18
CA SER A 120 3.15 22.66 -11.35
C SER A 120 3.61 21.36 -12.00
N VAL A 121 2.67 20.71 -12.69
CA VAL A 121 2.92 19.58 -13.57
C VAL A 121 2.25 19.86 -14.90
N GLU A 122 3.01 19.86 -15.98
CA GLU A 122 2.56 20.27 -17.30
C GLU A 122 3.04 19.29 -18.38
N ALA A 123 2.25 19.09 -19.42
CA ALA A 123 2.66 18.42 -20.62
C ALA A 123 3.49 19.38 -21.49
N LYS A 124 4.79 19.10 -21.65
CA LYS A 124 5.67 19.86 -22.55
C LYS A 124 5.36 19.51 -24.00
N ASP A 125 5.14 18.25 -24.26
CA ASP A 125 4.66 17.66 -25.51
C ASP A 125 3.90 16.34 -25.18
N ASP A 126 3.53 15.56 -26.19
CA ASP A 126 2.75 14.32 -25.98
C ASP A 126 3.51 13.27 -25.15
N ASN A 127 4.84 13.33 -25.12
CA ASN A 127 5.68 12.31 -24.47
C ASN A 127 6.53 12.85 -23.30
N THR A 128 6.49 14.15 -23.04
CA THR A 128 7.36 14.78 -22.04
C THR A 128 6.53 15.56 -21.03
N ILE A 129 6.82 15.32 -19.77
CA ILE A 129 6.18 15.96 -18.62
C ILE A 129 7.20 16.88 -17.96
N THR A 130 6.83 18.13 -17.71
CA THR A 130 7.60 19.09 -16.93
C THR A 130 7.04 19.17 -15.52
N ILE A 131 7.89 18.98 -14.51
CA ILE A 131 7.55 19.06 -13.10
C ILE A 131 8.34 20.20 -12.50
N LYS A 132 7.63 21.21 -11.98
CA LYS A 132 8.21 22.34 -11.26
C LYS A 132 7.92 22.24 -9.78
N LEU A 133 8.93 22.52 -8.97
CA LEU A 133 8.88 22.42 -7.51
C LEU A 133 8.94 23.79 -6.87
N LYS A 134 8.29 23.95 -5.72
CA LYS A 134 8.36 25.17 -4.89
C LYS A 134 9.71 25.33 -4.20
N HIS A 135 10.40 24.23 -3.97
CA HIS A 135 11.73 24.14 -3.36
C HIS A 135 12.39 22.81 -3.75
N PRO A 136 13.70 22.66 -3.63
CA PRO A 136 14.39 21.40 -3.90
C PRO A 136 13.81 20.26 -3.05
N PHE A 137 13.62 19.09 -3.67
CA PHE A 137 13.03 17.93 -3.02
C PHE A 137 13.68 16.64 -3.56
N SER A 138 14.28 15.85 -2.69
CA SER A 138 15.08 14.67 -3.09
C SER A 138 14.28 13.40 -3.37
N ASN A 139 13.08 13.26 -2.81
CA ASN A 139 12.27 12.05 -2.92
C ASN A 139 11.16 12.17 -3.97
N LEU A 140 11.47 12.77 -5.10
CA LEU A 140 10.50 13.01 -6.18
C LEU A 140 9.90 11.70 -6.71
N LYS A 141 10.74 10.72 -7.06
CA LYS A 141 10.29 9.44 -7.61
C LYS A 141 9.37 8.70 -6.65
N GLU A 142 9.75 8.65 -5.38
CA GLU A 142 9.03 7.98 -4.31
C GLU A 142 7.63 8.57 -4.11
N ARG A 143 7.48 9.87 -4.30
CA ARG A 143 6.17 10.53 -4.23
C ARG A 143 5.31 10.23 -5.45
N PHE A 144 5.89 10.28 -6.64
CA PHE A 144 5.15 10.07 -7.88
C PHE A 144 4.71 8.62 -8.13
N VAL A 145 5.21 7.65 -7.37
CA VAL A 145 4.63 6.28 -7.32
C VAL A 145 3.12 6.31 -6.99
N ASN A 146 2.66 7.31 -6.24
CA ASN A 146 1.25 7.42 -5.82
C ASN A 146 0.32 8.00 -6.90
N VAL A 147 0.84 8.45 -8.03
CA VAL A 147 0.03 8.90 -9.16
C VAL A 147 -0.16 7.74 -10.13
N ARG A 148 -1.33 7.12 -10.11
CA ARG A 148 -1.70 6.05 -11.03
C ARG A 148 -2.29 6.66 -12.30
N VAL A 149 -1.69 6.33 -13.45
CA VAL A 149 -2.08 6.91 -14.74
C VAL A 149 -3.25 6.14 -15.34
N VAL A 150 -4.29 6.88 -15.65
CA VAL A 150 -5.52 6.40 -16.29
C VAL A 150 -5.87 7.33 -17.44
N PRO A 151 -6.70 6.90 -18.40
CA PRO A 151 -7.13 7.78 -19.50
C PRO A 151 -7.81 9.05 -18.99
N ALA A 152 -7.36 10.21 -19.48
CA ALA A 152 -7.98 11.50 -19.14
C ALA A 152 -9.46 11.57 -19.52
N SER A 153 -9.86 10.80 -20.52
CA SER A 153 -11.23 10.73 -21.04
C SER A 153 -12.19 9.92 -20.18
N MET A 154 -11.69 9.09 -19.24
CA MET A 154 -12.57 8.28 -18.39
C MET A 154 -13.18 9.12 -17.27
N ASP A 155 -14.49 8.99 -17.07
CA ASP A 155 -15.20 9.58 -15.94
C ASP A 155 -14.95 8.85 -14.62
N GLU A 156 -15.27 9.51 -13.51
CA GLU A 156 -15.00 9.00 -12.15
C GLU A 156 -15.75 7.70 -11.84
N ASP A 157 -16.99 7.55 -12.30
CA ASP A 157 -17.80 6.35 -12.02
C ASP A 157 -17.24 5.14 -12.77
N SER A 158 -16.85 5.33 -14.03
CA SER A 158 -16.18 4.30 -14.84
C SER A 158 -14.85 3.89 -14.23
N LEU A 159 -14.05 4.86 -13.76
CA LEU A 159 -12.78 4.58 -13.08
C LEU A 159 -12.97 3.80 -11.78
N LYS A 160 -13.97 4.14 -10.98
CA LYS A 160 -14.28 3.39 -9.75
C LYS A 160 -14.76 1.98 -10.02
N ALA A 161 -15.55 1.81 -11.07
CA ALA A 161 -16.14 0.51 -11.40
C ALA A 161 -15.12 -0.45 -12.01
N LYS A 162 -14.33 -0.01 -12.98
CA LYS A 162 -13.35 -0.84 -13.71
C LYS A 162 -12.35 0.03 -14.46
N PRO A 163 -11.27 0.48 -13.80
CA PRO A 163 -10.30 1.35 -14.45
C PRO A 163 -9.53 0.63 -15.55
N ILE A 164 -9.12 1.39 -16.56
CA ILE A 164 -8.19 0.99 -17.59
C ILE A 164 -6.82 1.56 -17.24
N GLY A 165 -5.78 0.73 -17.37
CA GLY A 165 -4.41 1.13 -17.09
C GLY A 165 -3.43 0.61 -18.10
N THR A 166 -2.16 0.67 -17.76
CA THR A 166 -1.03 0.33 -18.62
C THR A 166 -0.22 -0.86 -18.07
N GLY A 167 -0.68 -1.45 -16.98
CA GLY A 167 0.02 -2.55 -16.30
C GLY A 167 0.03 -3.85 -17.10
N PRO A 168 0.76 -4.87 -16.60
CA PRO A 168 0.86 -6.17 -17.27
C PRO A 168 -0.48 -6.93 -17.32
N TYR A 169 -1.43 -6.58 -16.46
CA TYR A 169 -2.77 -7.15 -16.43
C TYR A 169 -3.83 -6.07 -16.68
N LYS A 170 -5.01 -6.52 -17.11
CA LYS A 170 -6.23 -5.72 -17.20
C LYS A 170 -7.37 -6.43 -16.48
N TYR A 171 -8.30 -5.67 -15.92
CA TYR A 171 -9.50 -6.25 -15.34
C TYR A 171 -10.36 -6.87 -16.44
N GLU A 172 -10.72 -8.15 -16.24
CA GLU A 172 -11.71 -8.83 -17.07
C GLU A 172 -13.09 -8.68 -16.47
N ASN A 173 -13.25 -9.04 -15.19
CA ASN A 173 -14.50 -8.98 -14.47
C ASN A 173 -14.32 -8.54 -13.03
N ILE A 174 -15.25 -7.74 -12.52
CA ILE A 174 -15.34 -7.30 -11.14
C ILE A 174 -16.78 -7.54 -10.66
N THR A 175 -16.91 -8.37 -9.63
CA THR A 175 -18.16 -8.60 -8.91
C THR A 175 -18.02 -8.18 -7.46
N ALA A 176 -19.07 -8.27 -6.66
CA ALA A 176 -19.01 -7.96 -5.23
C ALA A 176 -18.06 -8.88 -4.45
N THR A 177 -17.81 -10.10 -4.92
CA THR A 177 -17.05 -11.12 -4.20
C THR A 177 -15.81 -11.63 -4.93
N GLU A 178 -15.66 -11.32 -6.21
CA GLU A 178 -14.53 -11.81 -7.01
C GLU A 178 -14.08 -10.79 -8.03
N ILE A 179 -12.78 -10.65 -8.19
CA ILE A 179 -12.11 -9.87 -9.22
C ILE A 179 -11.30 -10.82 -10.08
N THR A 180 -11.37 -10.66 -11.38
CA THR A 180 -10.56 -11.42 -12.34
C THR A 180 -9.78 -10.46 -13.22
N ALA A 181 -8.47 -10.69 -13.34
CA ALA A 181 -7.59 -9.97 -14.26
C ALA A 181 -6.87 -10.95 -15.18
N VAL A 182 -6.66 -10.51 -16.41
CA VAL A 182 -6.01 -11.26 -17.50
C VAL A 182 -4.86 -10.45 -18.06
N PRO A 183 -3.91 -11.08 -18.79
CA PRO A 183 -2.81 -10.35 -19.42
C PRO A 183 -3.27 -9.20 -20.30
N ASN A 184 -2.58 -8.07 -20.20
CA ASN A 184 -2.77 -6.92 -21.06
C ASN A 184 -1.88 -7.10 -22.31
N GLU A 185 -2.49 -7.37 -23.43
CA GLU A 185 -1.81 -7.56 -24.73
C GLU A 185 -1.12 -6.30 -25.25
N ASN A 186 -1.51 -5.15 -24.74
CA ASN A 186 -0.92 -3.84 -25.09
C ASN A 186 0.18 -3.39 -24.14
N TYR A 187 0.55 -4.25 -23.18
CA TYR A 187 1.61 -3.93 -22.24
C TYR A 187 2.97 -3.82 -22.95
N THR A 188 3.68 -2.72 -22.71
CA THR A 188 4.98 -2.42 -23.34
C THR A 188 6.13 -2.35 -22.35
N GLY A 189 5.88 -2.65 -21.08
CA GLY A 189 6.89 -2.67 -20.04
C GLY A 189 7.78 -3.91 -20.07
N ASN A 190 8.67 -4.02 -19.12
CA ASN A 190 9.68 -5.08 -19.03
C ASN A 190 9.30 -6.24 -18.08
N GLU A 191 8.12 -6.19 -17.48
CA GLU A 191 7.62 -7.23 -16.58
C GLU A 191 6.26 -7.79 -17.06
N PRO A 192 6.23 -8.51 -18.18
CA PRO A 192 4.99 -9.02 -18.74
C PRO A 192 4.34 -10.04 -17.80
N ALA A 193 3.03 -10.21 -17.95
CA ALA A 193 2.26 -11.19 -17.22
C ALA A 193 2.83 -12.60 -17.40
N LYS A 194 2.97 -13.35 -16.30
CA LYS A 194 3.47 -14.73 -16.29
C LYS A 194 2.35 -15.75 -16.10
N VAL A 195 1.25 -15.33 -15.47
CA VAL A 195 0.07 -16.15 -15.17
C VAL A 195 -1.08 -15.70 -16.04
N ALA A 196 -1.86 -16.64 -16.56
CA ALA A 196 -2.95 -16.35 -17.48
C ALA A 196 -4.16 -15.70 -16.79
N THR A 197 -4.38 -16.01 -15.51
CA THR A 197 -5.53 -15.47 -14.76
C THR A 197 -5.14 -15.18 -13.33
N LEU A 198 -5.41 -13.96 -12.88
CA LEU A 198 -5.36 -13.57 -11.48
C LEU A 198 -6.77 -13.41 -10.96
N LYS A 199 -7.06 -14.01 -9.81
CA LYS A 199 -8.33 -13.87 -9.11
C LYS A 199 -8.12 -13.42 -7.68
N TRP A 200 -8.99 -12.52 -7.22
CA TRP A 200 -9.13 -12.15 -5.81
C TRP A 200 -10.53 -12.51 -5.36
N GLN A 201 -10.62 -13.38 -4.37
CA GLN A 201 -11.89 -13.74 -3.72
C GLN A 201 -12.00 -13.00 -2.40
N SER A 202 -13.06 -12.25 -2.21
CA SER A 202 -13.35 -11.57 -0.94
C SER A 202 -13.89 -12.58 0.06
N LEU A 203 -13.09 -12.89 1.06
CA LEU A 203 -13.38 -13.82 2.15
C LEU A 203 -13.09 -13.12 3.47
N LYS A 204 -13.98 -12.23 3.91
CA LYS A 204 -13.78 -11.35 5.08
C LYS A 204 -13.61 -12.12 6.37
N ASP A 205 -14.33 -13.22 6.53
CA ASP A 205 -14.26 -14.07 7.71
C ASP A 205 -12.98 -14.90 7.70
N ASP A 206 -12.23 -14.86 8.82
CA ASP A 206 -10.97 -15.58 8.98
C ASP A 206 -11.12 -17.08 8.82
N SER A 207 -12.22 -17.66 9.36
CA SER A 207 -12.51 -19.08 9.27
C SER A 207 -12.84 -19.49 7.84
N ALA A 208 -13.56 -18.66 7.11
CA ALA A 208 -13.87 -18.90 5.69
C ALA A 208 -12.61 -18.89 4.83
N ARG A 209 -11.67 -17.93 5.05
CA ARG A 209 -10.38 -17.91 4.34
C ARG A 209 -9.54 -19.12 4.67
N LEU A 210 -9.46 -19.50 5.95
CA LEU A 210 -8.73 -20.68 6.39
C LEU A 210 -9.31 -21.95 5.78
N ALA A 211 -10.62 -22.11 5.76
CA ALA A 211 -11.29 -23.25 5.12
C ALA A 211 -11.02 -23.30 3.62
N ALA A 212 -11.04 -22.17 2.92
CA ALA A 212 -10.70 -22.07 1.50
C ALA A 212 -9.23 -22.49 1.24
N ALA A 213 -8.30 -22.06 2.09
CA ALA A 213 -6.89 -22.44 2.01
C ALA A 213 -6.70 -23.96 2.18
N ILE A 214 -7.26 -24.53 3.25
CA ILE A 214 -7.14 -25.96 3.54
C ILE A 214 -7.88 -26.81 2.49
N GLY A 215 -9.03 -26.31 2.01
CA GLY A 215 -9.80 -26.95 0.95
C GLY A 215 -9.18 -26.85 -0.45
N GLY A 216 -8.12 -26.07 -0.62
CA GLY A 216 -7.40 -25.93 -1.90
C GLY A 216 -8.12 -25.08 -2.94
N THR A 217 -9.07 -24.22 -2.53
CA THR A 217 -9.80 -23.32 -3.46
C THR A 217 -9.11 -21.98 -3.66
N ILE A 218 -8.12 -21.64 -2.86
CA ILE A 218 -7.24 -20.49 -3.02
C ILE A 218 -5.77 -20.94 -2.98
N ASP A 219 -4.92 -20.17 -3.65
CA ASP A 219 -3.48 -20.39 -3.76
C ASP A 219 -2.68 -19.47 -2.84
N VAL A 220 -3.24 -18.32 -2.52
CA VAL A 220 -2.66 -17.30 -1.64
C VAL A 220 -3.70 -16.90 -0.61
N MET A 221 -3.32 -16.90 0.66
CA MET A 221 -4.15 -16.39 1.75
C MET A 221 -3.52 -15.13 2.32
N GLU A 222 -4.24 -14.03 2.25
CA GLU A 222 -3.88 -12.76 2.88
C GLU A 222 -4.45 -12.67 4.31
N ALA A 223 -3.85 -11.84 5.14
CA ALA A 223 -4.28 -11.59 6.51
C ALA A 223 -4.46 -12.88 7.32
N VAL A 224 -3.40 -13.68 7.36
CA VAL A 224 -3.38 -14.95 8.10
C VAL A 224 -3.41 -14.66 9.60
N PRO A 225 -4.44 -15.10 10.34
CA PRO A 225 -4.44 -14.99 11.79
C PRO A 225 -3.24 -15.73 12.40
N ALA A 226 -2.63 -15.16 13.44
CA ALA A 226 -1.50 -15.80 14.12
C ALA A 226 -1.84 -17.23 14.58
N SER A 227 -3.06 -17.42 15.12
CA SER A 227 -3.59 -18.72 15.57
C SER A 227 -3.75 -19.78 14.46
N ALA A 228 -3.83 -19.36 13.20
CA ALA A 228 -4.01 -20.26 12.05
C ALA A 228 -2.69 -20.73 11.41
N GLN A 229 -1.55 -20.11 11.76
CA GLN A 229 -0.28 -20.37 11.09
C GLN A 229 0.17 -21.84 11.19
N ASP A 230 0.09 -22.43 12.38
CA ASP A 230 0.51 -23.83 12.59
C ASP A 230 -0.40 -24.82 11.86
N GLN A 231 -1.69 -24.54 11.79
CA GLN A 231 -2.64 -25.36 11.04
C GLN A 231 -2.35 -25.30 9.53
N LEU A 232 -2.07 -24.13 9.00
CA LEU A 232 -1.68 -23.97 7.58
C LEU A 232 -0.37 -24.67 7.26
N LYS A 233 0.66 -24.54 8.10
CA LYS A 233 1.92 -25.27 7.96
C LYS A 233 1.71 -26.78 7.99
N GLY A 234 0.86 -27.27 8.92
CA GLY A 234 0.48 -28.66 9.01
C GLY A 234 -0.29 -29.18 7.78
N ALA A 235 -1.00 -28.30 7.07
CA ALA A 235 -1.68 -28.60 5.81
C ALA A 235 -0.77 -28.47 4.57
N GLY A 236 0.52 -28.17 4.75
CA GLY A 236 1.51 -28.08 3.67
C GLY A 236 1.66 -26.69 3.05
N TRP A 237 1.07 -25.66 3.66
CA TRP A 237 1.25 -24.29 3.20
C TRP A 237 2.63 -23.73 3.58
N ASN A 238 3.22 -22.95 2.68
CA ASN A 238 4.32 -22.07 3.02
C ASN A 238 3.76 -20.81 3.71
N VAL A 239 4.07 -20.64 4.99
CA VAL A 239 3.62 -19.48 5.78
C VAL A 239 4.82 -18.60 6.05
N GLU A 240 4.82 -17.42 5.44
CA GLU A 240 5.89 -16.43 5.59
C GLU A 240 5.37 -15.21 6.37
N SER A 241 6.23 -14.68 7.23
CA SER A 241 6.01 -13.43 7.94
C SER A 241 7.24 -12.54 7.79
N LYS A 242 7.01 -11.29 7.45
CA LYS A 242 8.08 -10.27 7.37
C LYS A 242 7.70 -9.07 8.23
N PRO A 243 8.67 -8.45 8.93
CA PRO A 243 8.44 -7.16 9.59
C PRO A 243 7.93 -6.13 8.58
N GLY A 244 6.76 -5.56 8.85
CA GLY A 244 6.19 -4.51 8.02
C GLY A 244 6.58 -3.12 8.50
N TYR A 245 6.20 -2.10 7.74
CA TYR A 245 6.34 -0.68 8.12
C TYR A 245 5.08 -0.13 8.79
N GLY A 246 4.05 -0.96 8.95
CA GLY A 246 2.83 -0.62 9.67
C GLY A 246 3.11 -0.43 11.15
N ASN A 247 2.64 0.69 11.71
CA ASN A 247 2.84 1.02 13.10
C ASN A 247 1.53 1.64 13.63
N PRO A 248 0.84 0.98 14.58
CA PRO A 248 -0.31 1.58 15.21
C PRO A 248 0.10 2.72 16.12
N PHE A 249 -0.67 3.79 16.11
CA PHE A 249 -0.40 5.00 16.88
C PHE A 249 -1.55 5.33 17.82
N LEU A 250 -1.21 5.89 18.97
CA LEU A 250 -2.15 6.71 19.72
C LEU A 250 -2.05 8.16 19.23
N MET A 251 -3.13 8.66 18.65
CA MET A 251 -3.22 10.03 18.18
C MET A 251 -3.91 10.89 19.27
N PHE A 252 -3.23 11.92 19.70
CA PHE A 252 -3.73 12.85 20.70
C PHE A 252 -4.19 14.16 20.07
N ASN A 253 -5.32 14.69 20.52
CA ASN A 253 -5.68 16.06 20.17
C ASN A 253 -4.83 17.06 20.97
N THR A 254 -3.69 17.42 20.43
CA THR A 254 -2.70 18.31 21.08
C THR A 254 -3.16 19.77 21.19
N GLN A 255 -4.31 20.11 20.62
CA GLN A 255 -4.94 21.43 20.76
C GLN A 255 -5.83 21.53 22.00
N LYS A 256 -6.04 20.44 22.72
CA LYS A 256 -6.92 20.38 23.90
C LYS A 256 -6.19 19.86 25.10
N ALA A 257 -6.39 20.55 26.26
CA ALA A 257 -5.96 20.06 27.55
C ALA A 257 -6.64 18.73 27.91
N PRO A 258 -5.95 17.79 28.58
CA PRO A 258 -4.56 17.89 29.03
C PRO A 258 -3.53 17.39 28.00
N PHE A 259 -3.95 17.03 26.76
CA PHE A 259 -3.08 16.45 25.74
C PHE A 259 -2.17 17.47 25.03
N ASP A 260 -2.38 18.77 25.26
CA ASP A 260 -1.43 19.83 24.91
C ASP A 260 -0.09 19.69 25.65
N LYS A 261 -0.09 19.02 26.84
CA LYS A 261 1.09 18.75 27.64
C LYS A 261 1.83 17.50 27.17
N PRO A 262 3.10 17.59 26.72
CA PRO A 262 3.89 16.41 26.32
C PRO A 262 4.02 15.35 27.41
N GLU A 263 4.10 15.76 28.68
CA GLU A 263 4.22 14.88 29.85
C GLU A 263 3.02 13.94 29.97
N VAL A 264 1.82 14.43 29.69
CA VAL A 264 0.59 13.63 29.73
C VAL A 264 0.62 12.57 28.62
N ARG A 265 1.01 12.94 27.40
CA ARG A 265 1.11 11.98 26.29
C ARG A 265 2.16 10.91 26.55
N ARG A 266 3.33 11.32 27.10
CA ARG A 266 4.38 10.37 27.50
C ARG A 266 3.93 9.44 28.61
N ALA A 267 3.18 9.96 29.59
CA ALA A 267 2.62 9.14 30.67
C ALA A 267 1.71 8.04 30.15
N ILE A 268 0.81 8.36 29.22
CA ILE A 268 -0.09 7.36 28.63
C ILE A 268 0.71 6.28 27.88
N LEU A 269 1.71 6.65 27.09
CA LEU A 269 2.55 5.69 26.38
C LEU A 269 3.38 4.81 27.34
N LYS A 270 3.88 5.36 28.45
CA LYS A 270 4.60 4.59 29.47
C LYS A 270 3.70 3.70 30.32
N ALA A 271 2.41 4.00 30.40
CA ALA A 271 1.45 3.18 31.12
C ALA A 271 1.08 1.88 30.39
N ILE A 272 1.25 1.84 29.07
CA ILE A 272 0.89 0.68 28.23
C ILE A 272 2.01 -0.33 28.23
N ASP A 273 1.76 -1.55 28.72
CA ASP A 273 2.66 -2.69 28.62
C ASP A 273 2.65 -3.27 27.20
N LYS A 274 3.43 -2.66 26.31
CA LYS A 274 3.50 -3.03 24.89
C LYS A 274 3.96 -4.47 24.69
N GLN A 275 4.90 -4.97 25.49
CA GLN A 275 5.36 -6.34 25.37
C GLN A 275 4.27 -7.36 25.75
N LYS A 276 3.51 -7.07 26.80
CA LYS A 276 2.34 -7.89 27.18
C LYS A 276 1.27 -7.86 26.07
N LEU A 277 1.03 -6.70 25.48
CA LEU A 277 0.13 -6.51 24.36
C LEU A 277 0.52 -7.37 23.15
N ILE A 278 1.80 -7.34 22.77
CA ILE A 278 2.37 -8.15 21.69
C ILE A 278 2.16 -9.65 21.98
N ASN A 279 2.48 -10.08 23.18
CA ASN A 279 2.41 -11.50 23.56
C ASN A 279 0.97 -12.01 23.63
N SER A 280 0.04 -11.21 24.21
CA SER A 280 -1.35 -11.65 24.47
C SER A 280 -2.28 -11.45 23.28
N SER A 281 -2.17 -10.34 22.57
CA SER A 281 -3.10 -9.97 21.50
C SER A 281 -2.58 -10.26 20.10
N LEU A 282 -1.26 -10.31 19.93
CA LEU A 282 -0.59 -10.52 18.63
C LEU A 282 0.26 -11.79 18.59
N GLU A 283 0.16 -12.64 19.63
CA GLU A 283 0.86 -13.93 19.72
C GLU A 283 2.36 -13.85 19.41
N GLY A 284 3.01 -12.75 19.81
CA GLY A 284 4.42 -12.50 19.54
C GLY A 284 4.74 -12.06 18.10
N GLN A 285 3.74 -11.82 17.25
CA GLN A 285 3.92 -11.49 15.82
C GLN A 285 4.14 -10.00 15.56
N ALA A 286 4.72 -9.29 16.51
CA ALA A 286 5.06 -7.87 16.38
C ALA A 286 6.34 -7.56 17.15
N VAL A 287 6.89 -6.39 16.87
CA VAL A 287 8.06 -5.84 17.58
C VAL A 287 7.64 -4.55 18.28
N GLU A 288 8.09 -4.34 19.50
CA GLU A 288 7.81 -3.11 20.24
C GLU A 288 8.31 -1.88 19.47
N ALA A 289 7.39 -0.94 19.21
CA ALA A 289 7.74 0.30 18.55
C ALA A 289 8.40 1.27 19.52
N THR A 290 9.58 1.76 19.17
CA THR A 290 10.35 2.75 19.95
C THR A 290 10.33 4.13 19.29
N SER A 291 9.89 4.21 18.03
CA SER A 291 9.88 5.43 17.23
C SER A 291 8.66 5.44 16.32
N PHE A 292 8.44 6.57 15.66
CA PHE A 292 7.49 6.71 14.56
C PHE A 292 7.81 5.74 13.40
N LEU A 293 9.08 5.53 13.10
CA LEU A 293 9.52 4.53 12.14
C LEU A 293 9.87 3.22 12.86
N PRO A 294 9.43 2.06 12.37
CA PRO A 294 9.85 0.77 12.88
C PRO A 294 11.32 0.46 12.55
N GLU A 295 11.96 -0.39 13.35
CA GLU A 295 13.37 -0.76 13.15
C GLU A 295 13.67 -1.38 11.78
N ALA A 296 12.68 -2.00 11.15
CA ALA A 296 12.79 -2.55 9.80
C ALA A 296 12.95 -1.46 8.72
N ASN A 297 12.63 -0.20 9.02
CA ASN A 297 12.75 0.90 8.07
C ASN A 297 14.22 1.38 7.99
N PRO A 298 14.81 1.48 6.79
CA PRO A 298 16.21 1.93 6.64
C PRO A 298 16.51 3.32 7.21
N ALA A 299 15.50 4.18 7.37
CA ALA A 299 15.62 5.51 7.96
C ALA A 299 15.42 5.53 9.48
N TYR A 300 15.19 4.37 10.10
CA TYR A 300 15.03 4.28 11.55
C TYR A 300 16.28 4.78 12.30
N LYS A 301 16.02 5.56 13.34
CA LYS A 301 17.02 5.89 14.38
C LYS A 301 16.37 5.71 15.73
N LYS A 302 17.09 5.06 16.65
CA LYS A 302 16.64 4.93 18.03
C LYS A 302 16.50 6.33 18.66
N PRO A 303 15.32 6.69 19.18
CA PRO A 303 15.13 7.97 19.83
C PRO A 303 15.91 8.06 21.14
N SER A 304 16.26 9.29 21.53
CA SER A 304 16.85 9.56 22.86
C SER A 304 15.81 9.51 23.99
N THR A 305 14.53 9.69 23.66
CA THR A 305 13.42 9.60 24.63
C THR A 305 13.01 8.15 24.80
N ASP A 306 13.12 7.66 26.02
CA ASP A 306 12.65 6.33 26.41
C ASP A 306 11.15 6.37 26.76
N LEU A 307 10.33 5.70 25.96
CA LEU A 307 8.88 5.53 26.15
C LEU A 307 8.50 4.08 26.48
N SER A 308 9.46 3.28 26.93
CA SER A 308 9.19 1.92 27.39
C SER A 308 8.23 1.91 28.59
N TYR A 309 7.57 0.77 28.77
CA TYR A 309 6.63 0.59 29.87
C TYR A 309 7.27 0.85 31.23
N ASP A 310 6.68 1.79 31.97
CA ASP A 310 7.07 2.16 33.32
C ASP A 310 5.89 2.83 34.01
N LYS A 311 5.13 2.06 34.78
CA LYS A 311 3.92 2.52 35.44
C LYS A 311 4.19 3.59 36.51
N ASP A 312 5.30 3.46 37.24
CA ASP A 312 5.63 4.42 38.27
C ASP A 312 6.07 5.77 37.67
N ALA A 313 6.86 5.73 36.60
CA ALA A 313 7.22 6.94 35.85
C ALA A 313 5.98 7.58 35.19
N ALA A 314 5.05 6.79 34.67
CA ALA A 314 3.80 7.30 34.11
C ALA A 314 2.97 8.05 35.18
N THR A 315 2.82 7.46 36.37
CA THR A 315 2.12 8.07 37.51
C THR A 315 2.78 9.38 37.93
N LYS A 316 4.09 9.40 38.01
CA LYS A 316 4.85 10.60 38.36
C LYS A 316 4.68 11.72 37.35
N LEU A 317 4.73 11.40 36.04
CA LEU A 317 4.53 12.39 34.97
C LEU A 317 3.15 13.03 35.04
N LEU A 318 2.08 12.26 35.30
CA LEU A 318 0.72 12.81 35.49
C LEU A 318 0.62 13.69 36.70
N SER A 319 1.18 13.25 37.82
CA SER A 319 1.21 14.02 39.09
C SER A 319 1.96 15.35 38.94
N ASP A 320 3.15 15.31 38.33
CA ASP A 320 3.97 16.51 38.05
C ASP A 320 3.28 17.49 37.09
N ALA A 321 2.47 16.97 36.16
CA ALA A 321 1.66 17.76 35.25
C ALA A 321 0.36 18.31 35.87
N GLY A 322 0.07 17.95 37.13
CA GLY A 322 -1.15 18.38 37.85
C GLY A 322 -2.41 17.69 37.33
N VAL A 323 -2.30 16.50 36.74
CA VAL A 323 -3.41 15.74 36.18
C VAL A 323 -3.76 14.57 37.09
N SER A 324 -5.01 14.51 37.54
CA SER A 324 -5.56 13.42 38.32
C SER A 324 -6.98 13.11 37.83
N GLY A 325 -7.39 11.84 37.93
CA GLY A 325 -8.74 11.41 37.52
C GLY A 325 -9.01 11.62 36.03
N LEU A 326 -7.99 11.47 35.20
CA LEU A 326 -8.12 11.66 33.76
C LEU A 326 -9.01 10.56 33.15
N GLU A 327 -10.10 10.97 32.53
CA GLU A 327 -10.94 10.12 31.71
C GLU A 327 -10.62 10.33 30.24
N VAL A 328 -10.38 9.24 29.52
CA VAL A 328 -10.00 9.25 28.10
C VAL A 328 -10.94 8.37 27.30
N ASN A 329 -11.48 8.91 26.21
CA ASN A 329 -12.16 8.11 25.20
C ASN A 329 -11.15 7.60 24.18
N LEU A 330 -10.93 6.28 24.16
CA LEU A 330 -10.18 5.62 23.11
C LEU A 330 -11.10 5.32 21.93
N VAL A 331 -10.92 6.02 20.83
CA VAL A 331 -11.65 5.81 19.57
C VAL A 331 -10.75 5.01 18.64
N THR A 332 -11.28 3.96 18.04
CA THR A 332 -10.52 3.07 17.16
C THR A 332 -11.35 2.67 15.94
N THR A 333 -10.70 2.08 14.95
CA THR A 333 -11.39 1.43 13.82
C THR A 333 -12.02 0.11 14.28
N ASP A 334 -12.95 -0.41 13.49
CA ASP A 334 -13.60 -1.71 13.72
C ASP A 334 -12.77 -2.90 13.21
N HIS A 335 -11.54 -2.66 12.80
CA HIS A 335 -10.67 -3.72 12.28
C HIS A 335 -10.32 -4.73 13.39
N PRO A 336 -10.52 -6.05 13.20
CA PRO A 336 -10.41 -7.06 14.25
C PRO A 336 -9.08 -7.05 15.02
N TRP A 337 -7.94 -6.93 14.32
CA TRP A 337 -6.64 -6.93 14.99
C TRP A 337 -6.41 -5.66 15.84
N VAL A 338 -6.96 -4.50 15.43
CA VAL A 338 -6.89 -3.27 16.23
C VAL A 338 -7.78 -3.38 17.46
N LEU A 339 -8.99 -3.91 17.29
CA LEU A 339 -9.92 -4.14 18.41
C LEU A 339 -9.33 -5.10 19.45
N SER A 340 -8.52 -6.07 19.06
CA SER A 340 -7.88 -7.01 19.98
C SER A 340 -6.91 -6.34 20.97
N LEU A 341 -6.39 -5.15 20.64
CA LEU A 341 -5.48 -4.39 21.49
C LEU A 341 -6.20 -3.60 22.61
N VAL A 342 -7.46 -3.24 22.36
CA VAL A 342 -8.22 -2.30 23.21
C VAL A 342 -8.39 -2.77 24.67
N PRO A 343 -8.74 -4.03 24.96
CA PRO A 343 -8.94 -4.48 26.34
C PRO A 343 -7.68 -4.30 27.20
N GLN A 344 -6.51 -4.61 26.67
CA GLN A 344 -5.25 -4.46 27.40
C GLN A 344 -4.89 -2.99 27.62
N ILE A 345 -5.00 -2.15 26.57
CA ILE A 345 -4.76 -0.71 26.67
C ILE A 345 -5.66 -0.06 27.71
N LYS A 346 -6.92 -0.50 27.78
CA LYS A 346 -7.87 -0.01 28.77
C LYS A 346 -7.53 -0.48 30.19
N SER A 347 -7.00 -1.69 30.33
CA SER A 347 -6.61 -2.26 31.62
C SER A 347 -5.37 -1.62 32.20
N ASP A 348 -4.39 -1.31 31.37
CA ASP A 348 -3.13 -0.68 31.75
C ASP A 348 -3.33 0.78 32.17
#